data_5a99b15b6b4c1e69368cf1f60d7a21c5
#
_entry.id   5a99b15b6b4c1e69368cf1f60d7a21c5
#
_cell.length_a   1.000
_cell.length_b   1.000
_cell.length_c   1.000
_cell.angle_alpha   90.00
_cell.angle_beta   90.00
_cell.angle_gamma   90.00
#
_symmetry.space_group_name_H-M   'P 1'
#
loop_
_entity.id
_entity.type
_entity.pdbx_description
1 polymer ?
#
loop_
_entity_poly.entity_id
_entity_poly.type
_entity_poly.pdbx_seq_one_letter_code
_entity_poly.pdbx_strand_id
1 'polypeptide(L)'
;MSTRKPKKKTPEAESAERLEGLLRDLETLQAYLQERGHHAYDLAQRFLANARRDAGSRAYDERQATMLEYQHYIWHEIAGRVSQLLVAYGEPEETPDAASSQQTPTNEQDS
;
A
#
# COMPACT_ATOMS: atom_id res chain seq x y z
N MET A 1 -28.89 -38.45 -2.22
CA MET A 1 -28.49 -38.03 -2.00
C MET A 1 -27.97 -37.57 -1.71
N SER A 2 -27.74 -37.56 -1.45
CA SER A 2 -27.30 -37.03 -0.93
C SER A 2 -27.00 -36.21 -1.07
N THR A 3 -27.10 -36.04 -1.13
CA THR A 3 -26.92 -35.10 -1.17
C THR A 3 -26.39 -34.55 -0.41
N ARG A 4 -25.54 -34.49 -0.52
CA ARG A 4 -24.97 -33.91 0.38
C ARG A 4 -25.01 -32.54 0.28
N LYS A 5 -25.32 -31.90 1.20
CA LYS A 5 -25.29 -30.57 1.21
C LYS A 5 -23.98 -30.08 1.39
N PRO A 6 -23.55 -28.96 0.89
CA PRO A 6 -22.26 -28.39 1.16
C PRO A 6 -22.19 -28.11 2.62
N LYS A 7 -20.99 -28.30 3.16
CA LYS A 7 -20.79 -28.00 4.49
C LYS A 7 -20.98 -26.58 4.76
N LYS A 8 -21.68 -26.17 5.76
CA LYS A 8 -21.81 -24.81 6.11
C LYS A 8 -20.61 -24.38 6.82
N LYS A 9 -20.10 -23.20 6.50
CA LYS A 9 -18.97 -22.64 7.20
C LYS A 9 -19.41 -22.04 8.49
N THR A 10 -18.54 -22.06 9.46
CA THR A 10 -18.82 -21.40 10.72
C THR A 10 -18.74 -19.89 10.49
N PRO A 11 -19.35 -19.08 11.37
CA PRO A 11 -19.23 -17.63 11.24
C PRO A 11 -17.78 -17.17 11.32
N GLU A 12 -16.96 -17.83 12.12
CA GLU A 12 -15.56 -17.48 12.20
C GLU A 12 -14.84 -17.76 10.88
N ALA A 13 -15.15 -18.89 10.24
CA ALA A 13 -14.51 -19.20 8.97
C ALA A 13 -14.93 -18.23 7.89
N GLU A 14 -16.20 -17.83 7.90
CA GLU A 14 -16.67 -16.87 6.93
C GLU A 14 -16.02 -15.53 7.12
N SER A 15 -15.86 -15.11 8.37
CA SER A 15 -15.21 -13.85 8.68
C SER A 15 -13.76 -13.87 8.24
N ALA A 16 -13.08 -14.99 8.48
CA ALA A 16 -11.68 -15.11 8.09
C ALA A 16 -11.53 -15.05 6.58
N GLU A 17 -12.45 -15.67 5.85
CA GLU A 17 -12.39 -15.62 4.40
C GLU A 17 -12.62 -14.21 3.88
N ARG A 18 -13.56 -13.49 4.49
CA ARG A 18 -13.82 -12.13 4.09
C ARG A 18 -12.62 -11.24 4.38
N LEU A 19 -11.98 -11.45 5.52
CA LEU A 19 -10.81 -10.69 5.84
C LEU A 19 -9.69 -10.96 4.87
N GLU A 20 -9.47 -12.23 4.55
CA GLU A 20 -8.46 -12.59 3.58
C GLU A 20 -8.71 -11.94 2.23
N GLY A 21 -9.96 -11.94 1.78
CA GLY A 21 -10.32 -11.31 0.53
C GLY A 21 -10.07 -9.82 0.56
N LEU A 22 -10.43 -9.18 1.67
CA LEU A 22 -10.23 -7.76 1.82
C LEU A 22 -8.74 -7.42 1.80
N LEU A 23 -7.93 -8.21 2.50
CA LEU A 23 -6.50 -7.94 2.53
C LEU A 23 -5.88 -8.10 1.15
N ARG A 24 -6.34 -9.09 0.40
CA ARG A 24 -5.86 -9.26 -0.96
C ARG A 24 -6.24 -8.08 -1.83
N ASP A 25 -7.47 -7.57 -1.66
CA ASP A 25 -7.89 -6.40 -2.41
C ASP A 25 -7.09 -5.17 -2.02
N LEU A 26 -6.74 -5.05 -0.74
CA LEU A 26 -5.93 -3.93 -0.29
C LEU A 26 -4.52 -4.00 -0.86
N GLU A 27 -3.97 -5.20 -0.99
CA GLU A 27 -2.66 -5.36 -1.61
C GLU A 27 -2.69 -4.93 -3.07
N THR A 28 -3.74 -5.32 -3.77
CA THR A 28 -3.90 -4.91 -5.16
C THR A 28 -4.05 -3.40 -5.26
N LEU A 29 -4.82 -2.81 -4.36
CA LEU A 29 -4.99 -1.38 -4.34
C LEU A 29 -3.66 -0.68 -4.05
N GLN A 30 -2.89 -1.20 -3.11
CA GLN A 30 -1.62 -0.60 -2.78
C GLN A 30 -0.69 -0.59 -3.98
N ALA A 31 -0.62 -1.71 -4.71
CA ALA A 31 0.21 -1.79 -5.89
C ALA A 31 -0.23 -0.77 -6.94
N TYR A 32 -1.54 -0.64 -7.11
CA TYR A 32 -2.08 0.34 -8.05
C TYR A 32 -1.70 1.77 -7.65
N LEU A 33 -1.83 2.09 -6.36
CA LEU A 33 -1.51 3.42 -5.89
C LEU A 33 -0.03 3.73 -6.03
N GLN A 34 0.82 2.74 -5.77
CA GLN A 34 2.25 2.93 -5.92
C GLN A 34 2.61 3.16 -7.38
N GLU A 35 1.98 2.42 -8.27
CA GLU A 35 2.24 2.59 -9.67
C GLU A 35 1.78 3.94 -10.17
N ARG A 36 0.61 4.41 -9.72
CA ARG A 36 0.13 5.73 -10.09
C ARG A 36 1.08 6.82 -9.58
N GLY A 37 1.60 6.62 -8.37
CA GLY A 37 2.57 7.57 -7.83
C GLY A 37 3.85 7.63 -8.64
N HIS A 38 4.36 6.47 -9.02
CA HIS A 38 5.57 6.42 -9.86
C HIS A 38 5.32 7.06 -11.21
N HIS A 39 4.17 6.79 -11.79
CA HIS A 39 3.84 7.36 -13.10
C HIS A 39 3.80 8.89 -13.01
N ALA A 40 3.17 9.42 -11.98
CA ALA A 40 3.11 10.86 -11.81
C ALA A 40 4.50 11.46 -11.61
N TYR A 41 5.34 10.77 -10.84
CA TYR A 41 6.70 11.25 -10.60
C TYR A 41 7.49 11.27 -11.90
N ASP A 42 7.44 10.19 -12.66
CA ASP A 42 8.19 10.10 -13.90
C ASP A 42 7.75 11.17 -14.90
N LEU A 43 6.44 11.39 -14.97
CA LEU A 43 5.92 12.39 -15.86
C LEU A 43 6.35 13.78 -15.43
N ALA A 44 6.37 14.04 -14.13
CA ALA A 44 6.84 15.32 -13.60
C ALA A 44 8.29 15.56 -14.02
N GLN A 45 9.13 14.51 -13.91
CA GLN A 45 10.53 14.65 -14.29
C GLN A 45 10.69 14.97 -15.78
N ARG A 46 9.80 14.40 -16.61
CA ARG A 46 9.85 14.72 -18.05
C ARG A 46 9.49 16.17 -18.32
N PHE A 47 8.47 16.68 -17.62
CA PHE A 47 8.12 18.08 -17.78
C PHE A 47 9.26 18.99 -17.30
N LEU A 48 9.90 18.64 -16.20
CA LEU A 48 11.01 19.43 -15.71
C LEU A 48 12.19 19.40 -16.67
N ALA A 49 12.47 18.24 -17.25
CA ALA A 49 13.54 18.15 -18.24
C ALA A 49 13.22 19.01 -19.46
N ASN A 50 11.97 19.02 -19.89
CA ASN A 50 11.57 19.83 -21.01
C ASN A 50 11.66 21.32 -20.70
N ALA A 51 11.31 21.70 -19.47
CA ALA A 51 11.40 23.08 -19.04
C ALA A 51 12.83 23.60 -19.11
N ARG A 52 13.79 22.71 -18.85
CA ARG A 52 15.20 23.10 -18.92
C ARG A 52 15.68 23.26 -20.35
N ARG A 53 15.03 22.57 -21.30
CA ARG A 53 15.46 22.65 -22.68
C ARG A 53 14.74 23.69 -23.48
N ASP A 54 13.52 24.04 -23.12
CA ASP A 54 12.71 24.91 -23.94
C ASP A 54 12.16 26.04 -23.10
N ALA A 55 12.75 27.20 -23.22
CA ALA A 55 12.32 28.37 -22.46
C ALA A 55 10.90 28.79 -22.81
N GLY A 56 10.46 28.50 -24.04
CA GLY A 56 9.13 28.91 -24.46
C GLY A 56 8.02 28.19 -23.75
N SER A 57 8.26 26.95 -23.30
CA SER A 57 7.24 26.20 -22.60
C SER A 57 7.54 26.06 -21.11
N ARG A 58 8.57 26.75 -20.63
CA ARG A 58 9.02 26.53 -19.26
C ARG A 58 7.93 26.71 -18.22
N ALA A 59 7.18 27.81 -18.31
CA ALA A 59 6.16 28.09 -17.31
C ALA A 59 5.08 27.02 -17.29
N TYR A 60 4.68 26.58 -18.49
CA TYR A 60 3.68 25.52 -18.59
C TYR A 60 4.23 24.22 -18.02
N ASP A 61 5.46 23.87 -18.41
CA ASP A 61 6.05 22.62 -17.98
C ASP A 61 6.25 22.58 -16.48
N GLU A 62 6.66 23.71 -15.92
CA GLU A 62 6.86 23.77 -14.45
C GLU A 62 5.54 23.64 -13.71
N ARG A 63 4.47 24.25 -14.26
CA ARG A 63 3.17 24.07 -13.62
C ARG A 63 2.69 22.65 -13.69
N GLN A 64 2.91 21.97 -14.82
CA GLN A 64 2.51 20.59 -14.96
C GLN A 64 3.31 19.71 -14.00
N ALA A 65 4.61 19.96 -13.89
CA ALA A 65 5.45 19.20 -12.99
C ALA A 65 5.01 19.39 -11.54
N THR A 66 4.67 20.61 -11.16
CA THR A 66 4.22 20.86 -9.79
C THR A 66 2.95 20.11 -9.48
N MET A 67 2.00 20.11 -10.42
CA MET A 67 0.78 19.38 -10.23
C MET A 67 1.03 17.89 -10.09
N LEU A 68 1.91 17.36 -10.92
CA LEU A 68 2.20 15.95 -10.89
C LEU A 68 2.98 15.54 -9.65
N GLU A 69 3.85 16.41 -9.17
CA GLU A 69 4.55 16.14 -7.92
C GLU A 69 3.58 16.12 -6.75
N TYR A 70 2.58 16.99 -6.78
CA TYR A 70 1.56 16.98 -5.76
C TYR A 70 0.74 15.70 -5.83
N GLN A 71 0.40 15.25 -7.05
CA GLN A 71 -0.30 13.99 -7.23
C GLN A 71 0.54 12.81 -6.74
N HIS A 72 1.83 12.84 -7.03
CA HIS A 72 2.73 11.79 -6.55
C HIS A 72 2.68 11.73 -5.03
N TYR A 73 2.72 12.87 -4.38
CA TYR A 73 2.69 12.93 -2.93
C TYR A 73 1.37 12.35 -2.40
N ILE A 74 0.25 12.71 -3.03
CA ILE A 74 -1.04 12.21 -2.60
C ILE A 74 -1.15 10.71 -2.76
N TRP A 75 -0.73 10.19 -3.92
CA TRP A 75 -0.78 8.74 -4.14
C TRP A 75 0.11 8.01 -3.15
N HIS A 76 1.28 8.58 -2.87
CA HIS A 76 2.20 7.99 -1.93
C HIS A 76 1.63 7.99 -0.52
N GLU A 77 0.98 9.06 -0.13
CA GLU A 77 0.37 9.17 1.18
C GLU A 77 -0.73 8.13 1.35
N ILE A 78 -1.58 7.98 0.34
CA ILE A 78 -2.65 7.00 0.41
C ILE A 78 -2.08 5.59 0.43
N ALA A 79 -1.07 5.33 -0.38
CA ALA A 79 -0.44 4.01 -0.37
C ALA A 79 0.15 3.69 1.00
N GLY A 80 0.69 4.70 1.67
CA GLY A 80 1.22 4.50 3.02
C GLY A 80 0.14 4.13 4.01
N ARG A 81 -1.05 4.74 3.87
CA ARG A 81 -2.16 4.37 4.74
C ARG A 81 -2.62 2.96 4.49
N VAL A 82 -2.66 2.54 3.22
CA VAL A 82 -3.01 1.17 2.90
C VAL A 82 -1.97 0.21 3.48
N SER A 83 -0.68 0.58 3.40
CA SER A 83 0.36 -0.23 4.00
C SER A 83 0.14 -0.42 5.50
N GLN A 84 -0.25 0.64 6.17
CA GLN A 84 -0.49 0.56 7.61
C GLN A 84 -1.64 -0.39 7.91
N LEU A 85 -2.68 -0.36 7.09
CA LEU A 85 -3.79 -1.28 7.28
C LEU A 85 -3.37 -2.72 7.04
N LEU A 86 -2.56 -2.94 6.02
CA LEU A 86 -2.09 -4.28 5.73
C LEU A 86 -1.24 -4.83 6.87
N VAL A 87 -0.38 -3.99 7.43
CA VAL A 87 0.43 -4.42 8.57
C VAL A 87 -0.45 -4.71 9.77
N ALA A 88 -1.43 -3.83 10.03
CA ALA A 88 -2.25 -3.97 11.22
C ALA A 88 -3.14 -5.21 11.17
N TYR A 89 -3.66 -5.53 10.01
CA TYR A 89 -4.65 -6.60 9.91
C TYR A 89 -4.19 -7.82 9.14
N GLY A 90 -3.05 -7.74 8.50
CA GLY A 90 -2.56 -8.85 7.66
C GLY A 90 -1.56 -9.73 8.31
N GLU A 91 -0.99 -9.32 9.45
CA GLU A 91 0.04 -10.12 10.05
C GLU A 91 -0.56 -11.24 10.83
N PRO A 92 0.02 -12.39 10.75
CA PRO A 92 -0.45 -13.51 11.54
C PRO A 92 -0.20 -13.23 12.97
N GLU A 93 -1.00 -13.80 13.83
CA GLU A 93 -0.79 -13.56 15.08
C GLU A 93 0.15 -14.40 15.68
N GLU A 94 0.70 -15.19 15.12
CA GLU A 94 1.60 -15.92 15.76
C GLU A 94 2.60 -15.23 16.21
N THR A 95 2.70 -14.63 15.97
CA THR A 95 3.64 -14.07 16.34
C THR A 95 3.72 -13.75 17.49
N PRO A 96 3.42 -13.98 18.08
CA PRO A 96 3.58 -13.50 19.21
C PRO A 96 4.70 -13.84 19.74
N ASP A 97 4.95 -14.27 19.75
CA ASP A 97 5.82 -14.38 20.32
C ASP A 97 6.60 -13.96 19.83
N ALA A 98 6.66 -14.06 19.26
CA ALA A 98 7.34 -13.53 18.91
C ALA A 98 7.20 -12.47 19.12
N ALA A 99 6.88 -12.33 19.15
CA ALA A 99 6.72 -11.33 19.40
C ALA A 99 7.04 -11.06 20.35
N SER A 100 7.13 -11.40 20.71
CA SER A 100 7.35 -10.94 21.62
C SER A 100 8.49 -10.81 21.76
N SER A 101 8.88 -11.14 21.49
CA SER A 101 9.82 -10.68 21.64
C SER A 101 10.46 -9.88 21.17
N GLN A 102 10.51 -9.90 20.97
CA GLN A 102 10.95 -9.04 20.65
C GLN A 102 11.28 -8.20 20.92
N GLN A 103 11.24 -8.45 21.19
CA GLN A 103 11.46 -7.56 21.45
C GLN A 103 12.17 -7.27 21.95
N THR A 104 12.46 -7.74 22.24
CA THR A 104 13.09 -7.26 22.61
C THR A 104 13.85 -7.16 22.85
N PRO A 105 14.08 -7.29 23.18
CA PRO A 105 14.79 -6.86 23.31
C PRO A 105 15.36 -6.64 23.57
N THR A 106 15.57 -6.94 23.88
CA THR A 106 15.85 -6.47 24.19
C THR A 106 16.39 -6.39 24.63
N ASN A 107 16.55 -6.74 24.97
CA ASN A 107 16.83 -6.35 25.39
C ASN A 107 17.38 -6.48 25.75
N GLU A 108 17.38 -6.91 25.94
CA GLU A 108 17.62 -6.80 26.19
C GLU A 108 18.07 -6.88 26.57
N GLN A 109 18.37 -7.28 26.87
CA GLN A 109 18.58 -7.11 27.17
C GLN A 109 18.75 -7.25 27.59
N ASP A 110 18.87 -7.78 27.87
CA ASP A 110 18.83 -7.76 28.23
C ASP A 110 18.94 -7.97 28.55
N SER A 111 19.13 -8.49 28.77
CA SER A 111 19.09 -8.46 28.97
C SER A 111 19.10 -8.37 29.00
#